data_efc456e377d80fbee90ae5b6934bb309
#
_entry.id   efc456e377d80fbee90ae5b6934bb309
#
_cell.length_a   1.000
_cell.length_b   1.000
_cell.length_c   1.000
_cell.angle_alpha   90.00
_cell.angle_beta   90.00
_cell.angle_gamma   90.00
#
_symmetry.space_group_name_H-M   'P 1'
#
loop_
_entity.id
_entity.type
_entity.pdbx_description
1 polymer ?
#
loop_
_entity_poly.entity_id
_entity_poly.type
_entity_poly.pdbx_seq_one_letter_code
_entity_poly.pdbx_strand_id
1 'polypeptide(L)'
;MDNYDYPVLVNFTPIRVATPVPQRLALEVSAYAMARSYCKLHGITTRRGKQQAVADMQGKFEQYAVPPAVIRQRQLVFFPKLADIRIMDGDMFLADPEHAHLRIFAGPEDTKGADLKTRHQYYGKIVGDCLGEMYGDAAVAPDDLIHVTSTGYLAPSPLERLVVEKKWFSTCVSHCYHVDSHGAFAAIKMAHGFLASGRNGTASPRQRVDIVHTELLSGHHDIEEFSAANIAAMSLYADGFINYSLCTPSHAHDYALPGLRVLAFNERLLPDSADAMTLVPGPYRFRTTTSDMVEVVIRRHVYAFVDDLLGRIGIDFEQAKPGLVFAIHPGGPTIIERIQDELGLLDDQVAVGKAVLRENGNMSSATIPHVLKGIVDEPGIAPGTRVVCLGYGPGLTLGGLVLEKI
;
A
#
# COMPACT_ATOMS: atom_id res chain seq x y z
N MET A 1 -18.71 -0.61 -29.57
CA MET A 1 -18.94 0.21 -28.38
C MET A 1 -18.03 1.40 -28.51
N ASP A 2 -18.58 2.59 -28.56
CA ASP A 2 -17.78 3.79 -28.73
C ASP A 2 -16.88 4.00 -27.52
N ASN A 3 -15.60 4.33 -27.75
CA ASN A 3 -14.57 4.59 -26.73
C ASN A 3 -14.93 5.66 -25.68
N TYR A 4 -16.11 6.30 -25.80
CA TYR A 4 -16.57 7.40 -24.95
C TYR A 4 -17.24 6.99 -23.64
N ASP A 5 -17.46 5.67 -23.40
CA ASP A 5 -18.26 5.23 -22.25
C ASP A 5 -17.46 4.73 -21.03
N TYR A 6 -16.16 4.52 -21.19
CA TYR A 6 -15.31 3.93 -20.11
C TYR A 6 -14.73 5.05 -19.21
N PRO A 7 -14.90 4.94 -17.87
CA PRO A 7 -14.33 5.92 -16.95
C PRO A 7 -12.80 5.87 -16.95
N VAL A 8 -12.19 6.96 -16.54
CA VAL A 8 -10.74 7.19 -16.61
C VAL A 8 -10.16 7.42 -15.21
N LEU A 9 -9.12 6.71 -14.86
CA LEU A 9 -8.28 6.96 -13.69
C LEU A 9 -7.26 8.05 -14.03
N VAL A 10 -7.26 9.14 -13.27
CA VAL A 10 -6.43 10.33 -13.50
C VAL A 10 -5.89 10.92 -12.20
N ASN A 11 -4.99 11.91 -12.30
CA ASN A 11 -4.53 12.73 -11.18
C ASN A 11 -3.86 11.93 -10.04
N PHE A 12 -3.07 10.93 -10.37
CA PHE A 12 -2.32 10.18 -9.36
C PHE A 12 -1.31 11.07 -8.64
N THR A 13 -1.57 11.41 -7.39
CA THR A 13 -0.78 12.34 -6.58
C THR A 13 -0.29 11.65 -5.31
N PRO A 14 0.92 11.09 -5.30
CA PRO A 14 1.53 10.55 -4.09
C PRO A 14 2.02 11.68 -3.19
N ILE A 15 1.88 11.50 -1.88
CA ILE A 15 2.38 12.43 -0.87
C ILE A 15 3.48 11.79 -0.03
N ARG A 16 4.55 12.52 0.21
CA ARG A 16 5.63 12.12 1.10
C ARG A 16 5.52 12.83 2.44
N VAL A 17 5.07 12.10 3.44
CA VAL A 17 4.89 12.60 4.81
C VAL A 17 6.21 12.56 5.60
N ALA A 18 7.13 11.68 5.21
CA ALA A 18 8.44 11.54 5.84
C ALA A 18 9.54 11.31 4.79
N THR A 19 10.76 11.67 5.13
CA THR A 19 11.93 11.37 4.30
C THR A 19 12.11 9.86 4.17
N PRO A 20 12.25 9.30 2.95
CA PRO A 20 12.50 7.89 2.78
C PRO A 20 13.76 7.43 3.51
N VAL A 21 13.66 6.32 4.20
CA VAL A 21 14.76 5.70 4.95
C VAL A 21 15.45 4.66 4.06
N PRO A 22 16.79 4.73 3.87
CA PRO A 22 17.53 3.68 3.19
C PRO A 22 17.28 2.32 3.86
N GLN A 23 17.03 1.28 3.07
CA GLN A 23 16.68 -0.05 3.59
C GLN A 23 17.72 -0.58 4.58
N ARG A 24 19.01 -0.45 4.24
CA ARG A 24 20.10 -0.87 5.14
C ARG A 24 19.96 -0.26 6.53
N LEU A 25 19.74 1.05 6.60
CA LEU A 25 19.59 1.76 7.87
C LEU A 25 18.30 1.33 8.60
N ALA A 26 17.20 1.14 7.85
CA ALA A 26 15.95 0.65 8.44
C ALA A 26 16.13 -0.72 9.11
N LEU A 27 16.87 -1.64 8.48
CA LEU A 27 17.16 -2.97 9.02
C LEU A 27 18.06 -2.87 10.27
N GLU A 28 19.14 -2.09 10.22
CA GLU A 28 20.04 -1.88 11.36
C GLU A 28 19.31 -1.33 12.58
N VAL A 29 18.50 -0.29 12.41
CA VAL A 29 17.72 0.33 13.50
C VAL A 29 16.67 -0.63 14.04
N SER A 30 15.96 -1.36 13.19
CA SER A 30 14.94 -2.32 13.59
C SER A 30 15.56 -3.48 14.38
N ALA A 31 16.68 -4.03 13.91
CA ALA A 31 17.40 -5.09 14.62
C ALA A 31 17.84 -4.61 16.01
N TYR A 32 18.34 -3.40 16.12
CA TYR A 32 18.74 -2.81 17.39
C TYR A 32 17.54 -2.60 18.33
N ALA A 33 16.42 -2.06 17.82
CA ALA A 33 15.21 -1.87 18.61
C ALA A 33 14.66 -3.19 19.16
N MET A 34 14.62 -4.23 18.31
CA MET A 34 14.21 -5.58 18.72
C MET A 34 15.17 -6.21 19.73
N ALA A 35 16.49 -6.03 19.57
CA ALA A 35 17.47 -6.51 20.54
C ALA A 35 17.32 -5.85 21.91
N ARG A 36 17.05 -4.54 21.96
CA ARG A 36 16.75 -3.83 23.20
C ARG A 36 15.48 -4.34 23.87
N SER A 37 14.42 -4.55 23.09
CA SER A 37 13.18 -5.13 23.57
C SER A 37 13.42 -6.53 24.14
N TYR A 38 14.16 -7.37 23.42
CA TYR A 38 14.56 -8.72 23.87
C TYR A 38 15.33 -8.67 25.20
N CYS A 39 16.34 -7.81 25.31
CA CYS A 39 17.11 -7.66 26.55
C CYS A 39 16.22 -7.27 27.73
N LYS A 40 15.27 -6.36 27.53
CA LYS A 40 14.35 -5.92 28.58
C LYS A 40 13.41 -7.04 29.02
N LEU A 41 12.80 -7.77 28.08
CA LEU A 41 11.90 -8.89 28.35
C LEU A 41 12.60 -10.05 29.08
N HIS A 42 13.88 -10.27 28.83
CA HIS A 42 14.67 -11.36 29.42
C HIS A 42 15.61 -10.92 30.56
N GLY A 43 15.52 -9.68 31.03
CA GLY A 43 16.33 -9.17 32.13
C GLY A 43 17.83 -9.14 31.84
N ILE A 44 18.25 -9.00 30.59
CA ILE A 44 19.66 -8.93 30.19
C ILE A 44 20.20 -7.53 30.44
N THR A 45 21.03 -7.38 31.47
CA THR A 45 21.57 -6.07 31.91
C THR A 45 23.05 -5.88 31.62
N THR A 46 23.81 -7.00 31.45
CA THR A 46 25.26 -6.96 31.24
C THR A 46 25.62 -6.44 29.86
N ARG A 47 26.70 -5.65 29.73
CA ARG A 47 27.19 -5.15 28.42
C ARG A 47 27.39 -6.28 27.43
N ARG A 48 28.06 -7.37 27.82
CA ARG A 48 28.28 -8.53 26.96
C ARG A 48 26.99 -9.19 26.50
N GLY A 49 26.00 -9.35 27.40
CA GLY A 49 24.69 -9.90 27.03
C GLY A 49 23.93 -9.02 26.04
N LYS A 50 23.97 -7.70 26.22
CA LYS A 50 23.35 -6.75 25.27
C LYS A 50 24.03 -6.80 23.89
N GLN A 51 25.36 -6.83 23.86
CA GLN A 51 26.10 -6.95 22.59
C GLN A 51 25.78 -8.26 21.86
N GLN A 52 25.69 -9.38 22.62
CA GLN A 52 25.29 -10.66 22.02
C GLN A 52 23.87 -10.60 21.46
N ALA A 53 22.91 -10.05 22.18
CA ALA A 53 21.53 -9.89 21.70
C ALA A 53 21.44 -9.05 20.42
N VAL A 54 22.25 -7.99 20.30
CA VAL A 54 22.33 -7.19 19.06
C VAL A 54 22.89 -8.03 17.92
N ALA A 55 23.99 -8.74 18.13
CA ALA A 55 24.58 -9.58 17.10
C ALA A 55 23.63 -10.70 16.63
N ASP A 56 22.94 -11.36 17.57
CA ASP A 56 21.96 -12.41 17.27
C ASP A 56 20.79 -11.85 16.46
N MET A 57 20.31 -10.66 16.80
CA MET A 57 19.21 -10.02 16.08
C MET A 57 19.63 -9.55 14.68
N GLN A 58 20.83 -8.98 14.54
CA GLN A 58 21.40 -8.65 13.24
C GLN A 58 21.51 -9.88 12.33
N GLY A 59 21.99 -11.01 12.87
CA GLY A 59 22.04 -12.28 12.12
C GLY A 59 20.65 -12.76 11.66
N LYS A 60 19.60 -12.59 12.50
CA LYS A 60 18.22 -12.89 12.08
C LYS A 60 17.75 -11.97 10.97
N PHE A 61 18.06 -10.66 11.03
CA PHE A 61 17.70 -9.73 9.97
C PHE A 61 18.43 -10.02 8.66
N GLU A 62 19.71 -10.40 8.71
CA GLU A 62 20.47 -10.84 7.52
C GLU A 62 19.83 -12.08 6.87
N GLN A 63 19.24 -12.97 7.67
CA GLN A 63 18.63 -14.21 7.18
C GLN A 63 17.20 -14.03 6.66
N TYR A 64 16.38 -13.21 7.31
CA TYR A 64 14.93 -13.18 7.10
C TYR A 64 14.40 -11.86 6.53
N ALA A 65 15.14 -10.78 6.61
CA ALA A 65 14.67 -9.48 6.12
C ALA A 65 14.79 -9.37 4.59
N VAL A 66 13.92 -8.56 4.01
CA VAL A 66 14.02 -8.19 2.60
C VAL A 66 15.29 -7.35 2.38
N PRO A 67 16.23 -7.83 1.55
CA PRO A 67 17.54 -7.19 1.44
C PRO A 67 17.51 -5.87 0.65
N PRO A 68 18.52 -4.99 0.83
CA PRO A 68 18.66 -3.73 0.09
C PRO A 68 18.77 -3.88 -1.43
N ALA A 69 19.09 -5.08 -1.94
CA ALA A 69 19.07 -5.38 -3.36
C ALA A 69 17.65 -5.38 -3.95
N VAL A 70 16.65 -5.75 -3.15
CA VAL A 70 15.22 -5.78 -3.53
C VAL A 70 14.55 -4.45 -3.23
N ILE A 71 14.71 -3.92 -2.03
CA ILE A 71 14.15 -2.62 -1.62
C ILE A 71 15.32 -1.68 -1.32
N ARG A 72 15.38 -0.54 -2.00
CA ARG A 72 16.43 0.46 -1.79
C ARG A 72 16.13 1.36 -0.59
N GLN A 73 14.89 1.79 -0.48
CA GLN A 73 14.40 2.71 0.55
C GLN A 73 12.91 2.55 0.78
N ARG A 74 12.42 3.05 1.92
CA ARG A 74 10.99 3.06 2.27
C ARG A 74 10.64 4.33 3.04
N GLN A 75 9.41 4.83 2.87
CA GLN A 75 8.86 5.81 3.78
C GLN A 75 8.40 5.10 5.06
N LEU A 76 8.91 5.54 6.21
CA LEU A 76 8.55 5.05 7.54
C LEU A 76 8.31 6.26 8.45
N VAL A 77 7.06 6.60 8.68
CA VAL A 77 6.70 7.80 9.47
C VAL A 77 7.08 7.63 10.93
N PHE A 78 6.86 6.42 11.47
CA PHE A 78 7.26 6.06 12.82
C PHE A 78 8.68 5.49 12.85
N PHE A 79 9.64 6.30 12.40
CA PHE A 79 11.05 5.96 12.39
C PHE A 79 11.86 7.15 12.94
N PRO A 80 13.00 6.92 13.60
CA PRO A 80 13.86 8.01 14.04
C PRO A 80 14.28 8.91 12.88
N LYS A 81 14.33 10.22 13.10
CA LYS A 81 14.90 11.11 12.10
C LYS A 81 16.35 10.73 11.84
N LEU A 82 16.77 10.69 10.57
CA LEU A 82 18.12 10.28 10.19
C LEU A 82 19.20 11.09 10.90
N ALA A 83 18.97 12.39 11.13
CA ALA A 83 19.87 13.28 11.85
C ALA A 83 20.05 12.91 13.33
N ASP A 84 19.09 12.20 13.93
CA ASP A 84 19.08 11.86 15.35
C ASP A 84 19.72 10.50 15.63
N ILE A 85 20.02 9.72 14.58
CA ILE A 85 20.61 8.39 14.71
C ILE A 85 22.13 8.53 14.78
N ARG A 86 22.75 8.00 15.85
CA ARG A 86 24.20 7.89 16.01
C ARG A 86 24.57 6.47 16.39
N ILE A 87 25.51 5.91 15.68
CA ILE A 87 26.10 4.59 16.01
C ILE A 87 27.52 4.87 16.50
N MET A 88 27.80 4.55 17.76
CA MET A 88 29.10 4.74 18.41
C MET A 88 29.45 3.45 19.18
N ASP A 89 30.66 2.93 18.97
CA ASP A 89 31.20 1.75 19.67
C ASP A 89 30.27 0.51 19.62
N GLY A 90 29.51 0.33 18.51
CA GLY A 90 28.55 -0.77 18.36
C GLY A 90 27.24 -0.57 19.11
N ASP A 91 27.04 0.57 19.74
CA ASP A 91 25.77 0.99 20.34
C ASP A 91 25.11 2.09 19.48
N MET A 92 23.79 2.00 19.36
CA MET A 92 22.99 3.02 18.68
C MET A 92 22.42 3.99 19.72
N PHE A 93 22.65 5.27 19.51
CA PHE A 93 22.08 6.35 20.29
C PHE A 93 21.11 7.14 19.43
N LEU A 94 19.98 7.49 20.02
CA LEU A 94 19.06 8.47 19.44
C LEU A 94 19.32 9.80 20.14
N ALA A 95 19.63 10.84 19.37
CA ALA A 95 19.90 12.17 19.92
C ALA A 95 18.67 12.76 20.62
N ASP A 96 17.47 12.38 20.19
CA ASP A 96 16.20 12.70 20.86
C ASP A 96 15.34 11.42 21.00
N PRO A 97 15.57 10.62 22.06
CA PRO A 97 14.76 9.42 22.32
C PRO A 97 13.31 9.76 22.70
N GLU A 98 13.01 11.01 23.02
CA GLU A 98 11.68 11.49 23.39
C GLU A 98 10.82 11.94 22.19
N HIS A 99 11.29 11.79 20.96
CA HIS A 99 10.47 12.08 19.80
C HIS A 99 9.09 11.42 19.94
N ALA A 100 8.05 12.26 19.92
CA ALA A 100 6.67 11.83 20.17
C ALA A 100 6.25 10.63 19.30
N HIS A 101 6.80 10.53 18.08
CA HIS A 101 6.55 9.46 17.13
C HIS A 101 7.11 8.09 17.58
N LEU A 102 8.21 8.06 18.35
CA LEU A 102 8.82 6.81 18.79
C LEU A 102 8.17 6.24 20.05
N ARG A 103 7.43 7.05 20.79
CA ARG A 103 6.69 6.61 21.99
C ARG A 103 5.65 5.52 21.68
N ILE A 104 5.25 5.35 20.42
CA ILE A 104 4.34 4.28 20.05
C ILE A 104 4.97 2.88 20.18
N PHE A 105 6.31 2.76 20.15
CA PHE A 105 6.97 1.46 20.16
C PHE A 105 7.34 0.97 21.56
N ALA A 106 7.81 1.85 22.42
CA ALA A 106 8.19 1.46 23.79
C ALA A 106 8.22 2.67 24.72
N GLY A 107 7.58 2.54 25.89
CA GLY A 107 7.82 3.43 27.02
C GLY A 107 9.06 2.99 27.81
N PRO A 108 9.50 3.79 28.80
CA PRO A 108 10.63 3.47 29.66
C PRO A 108 10.46 2.12 30.39
N GLU A 109 9.23 1.74 30.68
CA GLU A 109 8.89 0.55 31.46
C GLU A 109 8.15 -0.54 30.68
N ASP A 110 7.52 -0.20 29.53
CA ASP A 110 6.72 -1.14 28.74
C ASP A 110 7.26 -1.24 27.30
N THR A 111 7.65 -2.45 26.90
CA THR A 111 8.12 -2.77 25.53
C THR A 111 6.99 -2.90 24.52
N LYS A 112 5.74 -3.04 24.97
CA LYS A 112 4.56 -3.13 24.06
C LYS A 112 4.26 -1.82 23.37
N GLY A 113 4.70 -0.72 23.96
CA GLY A 113 4.45 0.62 23.46
C GLY A 113 3.01 1.06 23.63
N ALA A 114 2.59 2.01 22.83
CA ALA A 114 1.25 2.59 22.88
C ALA A 114 0.16 1.55 22.49
N ASP A 115 -0.98 1.62 23.15
CA ASP A 115 -2.16 0.85 22.79
C ASP A 115 -2.73 1.25 21.41
N LEU A 116 -3.64 0.45 20.90
CA LEU A 116 -4.24 0.67 19.58
C LEU A 116 -4.98 2.01 19.52
N LYS A 117 -5.66 2.43 20.60
CA LYS A 117 -6.35 3.72 20.67
C LYS A 117 -5.38 4.89 20.46
N THR A 118 -4.27 4.88 21.16
CA THR A 118 -3.23 5.93 21.05
C THR A 118 -2.62 5.93 19.63
N ARG A 119 -2.34 4.76 19.04
CA ARG A 119 -1.84 4.66 17.66
C ARG A 119 -2.83 5.25 16.67
N HIS A 120 -4.14 5.04 16.85
CA HIS A 120 -5.18 5.63 16.01
C HIS A 120 -5.28 7.16 16.17
N GLN A 121 -4.99 7.71 17.33
CA GLN A 121 -4.91 9.16 17.51
C GLN A 121 -3.74 9.75 16.69
N TYR A 122 -2.57 9.11 16.71
CA TYR A 122 -1.45 9.51 15.86
C TYR A 122 -1.79 9.35 14.36
N TYR A 123 -2.40 8.23 13.99
CA TYR A 123 -2.90 8.03 12.64
C TYR A 123 -3.80 9.18 12.19
N GLY A 124 -4.80 9.53 13.00
CA GLY A 124 -5.73 10.61 12.68
C GLY A 124 -5.06 11.96 12.46
N LYS A 125 -4.05 12.29 13.27
CA LYS A 125 -3.27 13.51 13.10
C LYS A 125 -2.44 13.49 11.83
N ILE A 126 -1.65 12.45 11.60
CA ILE A 126 -0.75 12.33 10.43
C ILE A 126 -1.56 12.32 9.13
N VAL A 127 -2.66 11.58 9.11
CA VAL A 127 -3.54 11.52 7.94
C VAL A 127 -4.25 12.85 7.71
N GLY A 128 -4.68 13.54 8.78
CA GLY A 128 -5.27 14.88 8.67
C GLY A 128 -4.32 15.89 8.03
N ASP A 129 -3.06 15.92 8.50
CA ASP A 129 -2.02 16.79 7.94
C ASP A 129 -1.75 16.44 6.46
N CYS A 130 -1.68 15.14 6.12
CA CYS A 130 -1.50 14.66 4.76
C CYS A 130 -2.66 15.05 3.82
N LEU A 131 -3.89 14.95 4.30
CA LEU A 131 -5.08 15.35 3.54
C LEU A 131 -5.12 16.85 3.29
N GLY A 132 -4.67 17.66 4.25
CA GLY A 132 -4.51 19.11 4.08
C GLY A 132 -3.53 19.46 2.95
N GLU A 133 -2.46 18.67 2.80
CA GLU A 133 -1.51 18.80 1.69
C GLU A 133 -2.11 18.32 0.36
N MET A 134 -2.78 17.16 0.34
CA MET A 134 -3.45 16.61 -0.85
C MET A 134 -4.52 17.56 -1.40
N TYR A 135 -5.28 18.16 -0.52
CA TYR A 135 -6.39 19.05 -0.85
C TYR A 135 -6.12 20.47 -0.36
N GLY A 136 -5.16 21.14 -0.98
CA GLY A 136 -4.85 22.54 -0.69
C GLY A 136 -6.06 23.48 -0.80
N ASP A 137 -5.87 24.76 -0.51
CA ASP A 137 -6.98 25.75 -0.42
C ASP A 137 -7.77 25.92 -1.73
N ALA A 138 -7.12 25.73 -2.87
CA ALA A 138 -7.73 25.85 -4.19
C ALA A 138 -8.39 24.54 -4.70
N ALA A 139 -8.41 23.48 -3.89
CA ALA A 139 -8.98 22.21 -4.33
C ALA A 139 -10.48 22.32 -4.58
N VAL A 140 -10.92 21.75 -5.69
CA VAL A 140 -12.34 21.66 -6.08
C VAL A 140 -12.94 20.41 -5.45
N ALA A 141 -14.13 20.53 -4.86
CA ALA A 141 -14.84 19.43 -4.26
C ALA A 141 -15.13 18.30 -5.29
N PRO A 142 -14.81 17.05 -4.99
CA PRO A 142 -15.28 15.90 -5.77
C PRO A 142 -16.76 15.63 -5.46
N ASP A 143 -17.42 14.86 -6.30
CA ASP A 143 -18.80 14.42 -6.02
C ASP A 143 -18.80 13.40 -4.87
N ASP A 144 -17.84 12.47 -4.88
CA ASP A 144 -17.66 11.46 -3.84
C ASP A 144 -16.17 11.34 -3.46
N LEU A 145 -15.93 10.98 -2.21
CA LEU A 145 -14.62 10.64 -1.65
C LEU A 145 -14.67 9.20 -1.12
N ILE A 146 -13.71 8.36 -1.53
CA ILE A 146 -13.54 7.01 -0.99
C ILE A 146 -12.25 6.97 -0.20
N HIS A 147 -12.34 6.73 1.09
CA HIS A 147 -11.20 6.53 1.98
C HIS A 147 -10.80 5.06 2.03
N VAL A 148 -9.57 4.75 1.66
CA VAL A 148 -9.02 3.39 1.68
C VAL A 148 -7.89 3.31 2.70
N THR A 149 -8.03 2.42 3.68
CA THR A 149 -6.97 2.15 4.66
C THR A 149 -7.19 0.82 5.36
N SER A 150 -6.10 0.18 5.73
CA SER A 150 -6.09 -1.00 6.60
C SER A 150 -5.30 -0.78 7.89
N THR A 151 -4.90 0.47 8.14
CA THR A 151 -3.97 0.81 9.23
C THR A 151 -4.56 1.77 10.27
N GLY A 152 -5.80 2.21 10.10
CA GLY A 152 -6.46 3.07 11.09
C GLY A 152 -7.96 3.18 10.94
N TYR A 153 -8.66 3.31 12.07
CA TYR A 153 -10.10 3.55 12.16
C TYR A 153 -10.38 4.74 13.05
N LEU A 154 -11.14 5.68 12.54
CA LEU A 154 -11.69 6.77 13.33
C LEU A 154 -13.08 7.13 12.80
N ALA A 155 -14.00 7.45 13.70
CA ALA A 155 -15.29 8.02 13.37
C ALA A 155 -15.50 9.28 14.24
N PRO A 156 -15.66 10.47 13.65
CA PRO A 156 -15.53 10.74 12.22
C PRO A 156 -14.11 10.49 11.70
N SER A 157 -14.01 10.04 10.44
CA SER A 157 -12.73 9.81 9.77
C SER A 157 -12.01 11.14 9.47
N PRO A 158 -10.68 11.10 9.19
CA PRO A 158 -9.97 12.29 8.74
C PRO A 158 -10.56 12.90 7.45
N LEU A 159 -11.11 12.10 6.52
CA LEU A 159 -11.77 12.62 5.33
C LEU A 159 -13.08 13.35 5.63
N GLU A 160 -13.91 12.82 6.53
CA GLU A 160 -15.14 13.53 6.96
C GLU A 160 -14.80 14.86 7.62
N ARG A 161 -13.71 14.92 8.41
CA ARG A 161 -13.22 16.18 8.99
C ARG A 161 -12.78 17.16 7.92
N LEU A 162 -12.04 16.69 6.90
CA LEU A 162 -11.65 17.51 5.74
C LEU A 162 -12.87 18.06 5.02
N VAL A 163 -13.89 17.26 4.73
CA VAL A 163 -15.14 17.71 4.07
C VAL A 163 -15.82 18.82 4.84
N VAL A 164 -15.88 18.71 6.17
CA VAL A 164 -16.45 19.75 7.05
C VAL A 164 -15.59 21.02 7.02
N GLU A 165 -14.29 20.90 7.11
CA GLU A 165 -13.32 22.00 7.10
C GLU A 165 -13.39 22.78 5.77
N LYS A 166 -13.39 22.06 4.65
CA LYS A 166 -13.48 22.62 3.29
C LYS A 166 -14.90 23.07 2.92
N LYS A 167 -15.91 22.82 3.77
CA LYS A 167 -17.34 23.11 3.51
C LYS A 167 -17.88 22.43 2.25
N TRP A 168 -17.40 21.23 1.95
CA TRP A 168 -17.81 20.43 0.79
C TRP A 168 -19.07 19.61 1.12
N PHE A 169 -20.13 20.25 1.58
CA PHE A 169 -21.31 19.58 2.13
C PHE A 169 -22.12 18.76 1.12
N SER A 170 -21.84 18.88 -0.17
CA SER A 170 -22.42 18.04 -1.23
C SER A 170 -21.59 16.80 -1.56
N THR A 171 -20.35 16.71 -1.05
CA THR A 171 -19.48 15.56 -1.25
C THR A 171 -19.87 14.42 -0.31
N CYS A 172 -20.10 13.23 -0.86
CA CYS A 172 -20.37 12.03 -0.08
C CYS A 172 -19.06 11.31 0.27
N VAL A 173 -18.90 10.88 1.53
CA VAL A 173 -17.74 10.10 1.97
C VAL A 173 -18.13 8.64 2.13
N SER A 174 -17.33 7.75 1.54
CA SER A 174 -17.43 6.30 1.69
C SER A 174 -16.11 5.72 2.18
N HIS A 175 -16.17 4.56 2.84
CA HIS A 175 -15.01 3.93 3.44
C HIS A 175 -14.80 2.52 2.87
N CYS A 176 -13.56 2.25 2.42
CA CYS A 176 -13.08 0.94 2.02
C CYS A 176 -11.96 0.53 2.99
N TYR A 177 -12.36 0.07 4.18
CA TYR A 177 -11.47 -0.20 5.28
C TYR A 177 -11.15 -1.69 5.42
N HIS A 178 -9.93 -1.98 5.88
CA HIS A 178 -9.50 -3.33 6.28
C HIS A 178 -9.52 -4.37 5.15
N VAL A 179 -9.25 -3.92 3.93
CA VAL A 179 -9.19 -4.76 2.71
C VAL A 179 -7.75 -5.10 2.34
N ASP A 180 -6.79 -4.45 3.00
CA ASP A 180 -5.35 -4.58 2.76
C ASP A 180 -4.98 -4.28 1.28
N SER A 181 -4.02 -4.98 0.71
CA SER A 181 -3.44 -4.74 -0.61
C SER A 181 -4.44 -4.78 -1.78
N HIS A 182 -5.60 -5.41 -1.59
CA HIS A 182 -6.70 -5.45 -2.55
C HIS A 182 -7.55 -4.15 -2.57
N GLY A 183 -7.35 -3.24 -1.63
CA GLY A 183 -8.22 -2.07 -1.41
C GLY A 183 -8.40 -1.16 -2.64
N ALA A 184 -7.39 -1.04 -3.51
CA ALA A 184 -7.51 -0.25 -4.74
C ALA A 184 -8.57 -0.80 -5.70
N PHE A 185 -8.67 -2.12 -5.84
CA PHE A 185 -9.67 -2.77 -6.72
C PHE A 185 -11.08 -2.57 -6.20
N ALA A 186 -11.28 -2.77 -4.91
CA ALA A 186 -12.56 -2.55 -4.26
C ALA A 186 -13.02 -1.08 -4.39
N ALA A 187 -12.12 -0.13 -4.16
CA ALA A 187 -12.42 1.30 -4.26
C ALA A 187 -12.74 1.74 -5.72
N ILE A 188 -11.98 1.26 -6.71
CA ILE A 188 -12.25 1.54 -8.12
C ILE A 188 -13.61 0.97 -8.55
N LYS A 189 -13.95 -0.24 -8.08
CA LYS A 189 -15.28 -0.85 -8.31
C LYS A 189 -16.41 -0.02 -7.70
N MET A 190 -16.23 0.48 -6.46
CA MET A 190 -17.20 1.39 -5.81
C MET A 190 -17.34 2.69 -6.60
N ALA A 191 -16.22 3.35 -6.95
CA ALA A 191 -16.22 4.59 -7.73
C ALA A 191 -16.92 4.42 -9.08
N HIS A 192 -16.68 3.30 -9.79
CA HIS A 192 -17.39 2.96 -11.02
C HIS A 192 -18.89 2.86 -10.79
N GLY A 193 -19.32 2.22 -9.71
CA GLY A 193 -20.74 2.13 -9.33
C GLY A 193 -21.37 3.50 -9.05
N PHE A 194 -20.65 4.42 -8.40
CA PHE A 194 -21.13 5.79 -8.13
C PHE A 194 -21.32 6.60 -9.42
N LEU A 195 -20.35 6.56 -10.35
CA LEU A 195 -20.49 7.20 -11.66
C LEU A 195 -21.65 6.61 -12.47
N ALA A 196 -21.83 5.29 -12.43
CA ALA A 196 -22.92 4.60 -13.14
C ALA A 196 -24.31 4.96 -12.57
N SER A 197 -24.44 5.08 -11.25
CA SER A 197 -25.72 5.45 -10.60
C SER A 197 -26.20 6.85 -10.99
N GLY A 198 -25.27 7.81 -11.15
CA GLY A 198 -25.58 9.13 -11.66
C GLY A 198 -26.12 9.13 -13.10
N ARG A 199 -25.59 8.26 -13.96
CA ARG A 199 -26.07 8.10 -15.36
C ARG A 199 -27.46 7.49 -15.44
N ASN A 200 -27.81 6.58 -14.55
CA ASN A 200 -29.09 5.89 -14.55
C ASN A 200 -30.23 6.70 -13.91
N GLY A 201 -30.00 7.96 -13.51
CA GLY A 201 -30.97 8.82 -12.88
C GLY A 201 -31.44 8.41 -11.49
N THR A 202 -30.75 7.47 -10.85
CA THR A 202 -31.03 7.03 -9.47
C THR A 202 -30.35 7.92 -8.42
N ALA A 203 -29.40 8.76 -8.85
CA ALA A 203 -28.70 9.74 -8.04
C ALA A 203 -28.44 11.02 -8.86
N SER A 204 -27.97 12.07 -8.22
CA SER A 204 -27.45 13.26 -8.94
C SER A 204 -26.29 12.84 -9.86
N PRO A 205 -26.14 13.48 -11.05
CA PRO A 205 -25.02 13.20 -11.94
C PRO A 205 -23.68 13.30 -11.21
N ARG A 206 -22.83 12.30 -11.40
CA ARG A 206 -21.47 12.22 -10.85
C ARG A 206 -20.46 12.29 -12.00
N GLN A 207 -19.44 13.10 -11.85
CA GLN A 207 -18.38 13.26 -12.85
C GLN A 207 -17.01 12.85 -12.32
N ARG A 208 -16.79 13.01 -11.00
CA ARG A 208 -15.50 12.73 -10.35
C ARG A 208 -15.67 12.10 -8.98
N VAL A 209 -15.05 10.96 -8.80
CA VAL A 209 -14.91 10.27 -7.52
C VAL A 209 -13.43 10.23 -7.16
N ASP A 210 -13.04 10.87 -6.06
CA ASP A 210 -11.67 10.80 -5.57
C ASP A 210 -11.48 9.59 -4.65
N ILE A 211 -10.38 8.88 -4.85
CA ILE A 211 -9.98 7.73 -4.05
C ILE A 211 -8.69 8.08 -3.31
N VAL A 212 -8.71 7.96 -1.99
CA VAL A 212 -7.60 8.37 -1.13
C VAL A 212 -7.12 7.18 -0.32
N HIS A 213 -5.87 6.80 -0.52
CA HIS A 213 -5.19 5.76 0.26
C HIS A 213 -4.31 6.39 1.32
N THR A 214 -4.44 5.90 2.57
CA THR A 214 -3.63 6.36 3.69
C THR A 214 -3.18 5.16 4.52
N GLU A 215 -2.03 4.60 4.16
CA GLU A 215 -1.48 3.43 4.83
C GLU A 215 -0.30 3.83 5.72
N LEU A 216 -0.44 3.57 7.01
CA LEU A 216 0.54 3.90 8.05
C LEU A 216 1.04 2.62 8.73
N LEU A 217 1.68 1.76 7.94
CA LEU A 217 2.10 0.42 8.34
C LEU A 217 3.21 0.42 9.39
N SER A 218 4.11 1.42 9.35
CA SER A 218 5.16 1.57 10.36
C SER A 218 4.59 1.74 11.77
N GLY A 219 3.37 2.26 11.88
CA GLY A 219 2.64 2.39 13.15
C GLY A 219 2.27 1.03 13.78
N HIS A 220 2.34 -0.05 13.03
CA HIS A 220 2.00 -1.41 13.47
C HIS A 220 3.21 -2.35 13.58
N HIS A 221 4.44 -1.87 13.39
CA HIS A 221 5.64 -2.66 13.62
C HIS A 221 5.66 -3.27 15.02
N ASP A 222 6.09 -4.54 15.13
CA ASP A 222 6.15 -5.27 16.40
C ASP A 222 7.60 -5.59 16.78
N ILE A 223 8.15 -4.81 17.71
CA ILE A 223 9.51 -5.00 18.19
C ILE A 223 9.65 -6.08 19.30
N GLU A 224 8.54 -6.71 19.70
CA GLU A 224 8.52 -7.79 20.69
C GLU A 224 8.32 -9.17 20.04
N GLU A 225 7.99 -9.23 18.76
CA GLU A 225 7.79 -10.47 18.02
C GLU A 225 9.06 -10.80 17.21
N PHE A 226 9.82 -11.80 17.64
CA PHE A 226 11.17 -12.11 17.13
C PHE A 226 11.17 -13.20 16.05
N SER A 227 10.01 -13.54 15.47
CA SER A 227 9.89 -14.56 14.43
C SER A 227 10.41 -14.08 13.07
N ALA A 228 10.78 -15.04 12.22
CA ALA A 228 11.16 -14.79 10.82
C ALA A 228 10.07 -14.03 10.05
N ALA A 229 8.80 -14.40 10.27
CA ALA A 229 7.67 -13.78 9.60
C ALA A 229 7.52 -12.30 9.96
N ASN A 230 7.65 -11.92 11.23
CA ASN A 230 7.59 -10.53 11.65
C ASN A 230 8.78 -9.72 11.13
N ILE A 231 10.00 -10.28 11.14
CA ILE A 231 11.19 -9.63 10.58
C ILE A 231 11.00 -9.37 9.08
N ALA A 232 10.50 -10.36 8.33
CA ALA A 232 10.18 -10.21 6.92
C ALA A 232 9.14 -9.09 6.71
N ALA A 233 8.04 -9.10 7.45
CA ALA A 233 6.99 -8.08 7.39
C ALA A 233 7.51 -6.67 7.72
N MET A 234 8.24 -6.50 8.82
CA MET A 234 8.84 -5.22 9.22
C MET A 234 9.85 -4.70 8.20
N SER A 235 10.50 -5.58 7.44
CA SER A 235 11.47 -5.20 6.41
C SER A 235 10.84 -4.93 5.04
N LEU A 236 9.62 -5.38 4.81
CA LEU A 236 8.88 -5.28 3.55
C LEU A 236 7.94 -4.07 3.54
N TYR A 237 7.15 -3.89 4.59
CA TYR A 237 6.09 -2.88 4.64
C TYR A 237 6.61 -1.46 4.78
N ALA A 238 5.89 -0.52 4.15
CA ALA A 238 6.18 0.90 4.12
C ALA A 238 4.89 1.73 4.25
N ASP A 239 5.01 2.98 4.65
CA ASP A 239 3.89 3.91 4.67
C ASP A 239 3.64 4.48 3.28
N GLY A 240 2.36 4.59 2.89
CA GLY A 240 1.98 5.06 1.57
C GLY A 240 0.74 5.95 1.59
N PHE A 241 0.84 7.11 0.92
CA PHE A 241 -0.23 8.08 0.80
C PHE A 241 -0.35 8.51 -0.65
N ILE A 242 -1.53 8.34 -1.22
CA ILE A 242 -1.81 8.71 -2.60
C ILE A 242 -3.29 8.98 -2.78
N ASN A 243 -3.63 10.02 -3.56
CA ASN A 243 -4.96 10.19 -4.08
C ASN A 243 -4.96 10.13 -5.61
N TYR A 244 -6.08 9.76 -6.17
CA TYR A 244 -6.37 9.78 -7.60
C TYR A 244 -7.88 9.85 -7.80
N SER A 245 -8.31 10.14 -9.02
CA SER A 245 -9.71 10.27 -9.34
C SER A 245 -10.15 9.24 -10.38
N LEU A 246 -11.35 8.70 -10.23
CA LEU A 246 -12.09 8.05 -11.33
C LEU A 246 -13.08 9.07 -11.86
N CYS A 247 -12.95 9.41 -13.16
CA CYS A 247 -13.76 10.42 -13.81
C CYS A 247 -14.58 9.86 -14.96
N THR A 248 -15.68 10.56 -15.31
CA THR A 248 -16.33 10.34 -16.60
C THR A 248 -15.37 10.70 -17.73
N PRO A 249 -15.50 10.09 -18.93
CA PRO A 249 -14.63 10.42 -20.07
C PRO A 249 -14.68 11.89 -20.46
N SER A 250 -15.86 12.52 -20.41
CA SER A 250 -16.02 13.96 -20.71
C SER A 250 -15.22 14.82 -19.73
N HIS A 251 -15.32 14.54 -18.43
CA HIS A 251 -14.54 15.29 -17.42
C HIS A 251 -13.02 15.15 -17.64
N ALA A 252 -12.53 13.93 -17.89
CA ALA A 252 -11.11 13.70 -18.16
C ALA A 252 -10.64 14.42 -19.44
N HIS A 253 -11.45 14.42 -20.49
CA HIS A 253 -11.17 15.12 -21.75
C HIS A 253 -11.13 16.64 -21.59
N ASP A 254 -12.12 17.23 -20.88
CA ASP A 254 -12.23 18.67 -20.70
C ASP A 254 -11.02 19.27 -19.98
N TYR A 255 -10.36 18.48 -19.13
CA TYR A 255 -9.14 18.87 -18.42
C TYR A 255 -7.85 18.34 -19.05
N ALA A 256 -7.92 17.64 -20.20
CA ALA A 256 -6.78 17.04 -20.89
C ALA A 256 -5.85 16.22 -19.97
N LEU A 257 -6.45 15.41 -19.10
CA LEU A 257 -5.73 14.66 -18.08
C LEU A 257 -5.16 13.36 -18.66
N PRO A 258 -3.84 13.10 -18.54
CA PRO A 258 -3.27 11.79 -18.84
C PRO A 258 -3.77 10.77 -17.82
N GLY A 259 -4.04 9.55 -18.28
CA GLY A 259 -4.60 8.58 -17.38
C GLY A 259 -4.72 7.17 -17.95
N LEU A 260 -5.57 6.39 -17.30
CA LEU A 260 -5.83 5.00 -17.63
C LEU A 260 -7.35 4.78 -17.74
N ARG A 261 -7.83 4.46 -18.94
CA ARG A 261 -9.22 4.11 -19.17
C ARG A 261 -9.50 2.72 -18.62
N VAL A 262 -10.57 2.57 -17.83
CA VAL A 262 -10.96 1.27 -17.23
C VAL A 262 -11.84 0.50 -18.19
N LEU A 263 -11.33 -0.55 -18.82
CA LEU A 263 -12.03 -1.36 -19.81
C LEU A 263 -12.81 -2.52 -19.19
N ALA A 264 -12.22 -3.17 -18.19
CA ALA A 264 -12.87 -4.27 -17.47
C ALA A 264 -12.33 -4.38 -16.04
N PHE A 265 -13.10 -5.00 -15.17
CA PHE A 265 -12.64 -5.43 -13.84
C PHE A 265 -13.20 -6.82 -13.49
N ASN A 266 -12.49 -7.54 -12.68
CA ASN A 266 -12.88 -8.80 -12.09
C ASN A 266 -12.34 -8.94 -10.69
N GLU A 267 -13.06 -9.68 -9.85
CA GLU A 267 -12.68 -9.99 -8.49
C GLU A 267 -13.14 -11.40 -8.15
N ARG A 268 -12.28 -12.19 -7.53
CA ARG A 268 -12.60 -13.57 -7.19
C ARG A 268 -11.99 -13.96 -5.84
N LEU A 269 -12.82 -14.46 -4.94
CA LEU A 269 -12.35 -15.21 -3.77
C LEU A 269 -11.84 -16.56 -4.23
N LEU A 270 -10.62 -16.91 -3.83
CA LEU A 270 -9.99 -18.16 -4.21
C LEU A 270 -10.35 -19.26 -3.19
N PRO A 271 -10.62 -20.49 -3.67
CA PRO A 271 -11.02 -21.59 -2.79
C PRO A 271 -9.88 -21.99 -1.84
N ASP A 272 -10.23 -22.52 -0.68
CA ASP A 272 -9.34 -23.13 0.32
C ASP A 272 -8.17 -22.20 0.76
N SER A 273 -8.42 -20.89 0.83
CA SER A 273 -7.36 -19.90 1.07
C SER A 273 -7.69 -18.85 2.16
N ALA A 274 -8.79 -19.01 2.90
CA ALA A 274 -9.27 -18.03 3.87
C ALA A 274 -8.22 -17.64 4.93
N ASP A 275 -7.44 -18.63 5.39
CA ASP A 275 -6.43 -18.45 6.43
C ASP A 275 -5.01 -18.19 5.86
N ALA A 276 -4.87 -18.13 4.53
CA ALA A 276 -3.56 -17.92 3.91
C ALA A 276 -2.98 -16.52 4.18
N MET A 277 -3.85 -15.53 4.32
CA MET A 277 -3.49 -14.15 4.66
C MET A 277 -4.57 -13.56 5.57
N THR A 278 -4.18 -13.08 6.75
CA THR A 278 -5.11 -12.47 7.70
C THR A 278 -4.59 -11.13 8.22
N LEU A 279 -5.51 -10.23 8.56
CA LEU A 279 -5.22 -8.97 9.21
C LEU A 279 -6.21 -8.79 10.36
N VAL A 280 -5.73 -8.88 11.61
CA VAL A 280 -6.58 -8.90 12.80
C VAL A 280 -6.17 -7.80 13.78
N PRO A 281 -7.10 -6.98 14.30
CA PRO A 281 -6.80 -6.00 15.33
C PRO A 281 -6.45 -6.69 16.66
N GLY A 282 -5.35 -6.28 17.26
CA GLY A 282 -4.95 -6.65 18.61
C GLY A 282 -5.06 -5.46 19.56
N PRO A 283 -4.71 -5.63 20.84
CA PRO A 283 -4.82 -4.54 21.83
C PRO A 283 -3.83 -3.39 21.59
N TYR A 284 -2.73 -3.65 20.90
CA TYR A 284 -1.67 -2.66 20.64
C TYR A 284 -1.50 -2.33 19.17
N ARG A 285 -1.77 -3.26 18.27
CA ARG A 285 -1.51 -3.12 16.83
C ARG A 285 -2.34 -4.10 16.02
N PHE A 286 -2.43 -3.87 14.72
CA PHE A 286 -2.93 -4.89 13.81
C PHE A 286 -1.86 -5.93 13.57
N ARG A 287 -2.26 -7.19 13.47
CA ARG A 287 -1.38 -8.32 13.17
C ARG A 287 -1.73 -8.87 11.80
N THR A 288 -0.76 -8.80 10.91
CA THR A 288 -0.84 -9.45 9.60
C THR A 288 -0.16 -10.81 9.69
N THR A 289 -0.82 -11.85 9.21
CA THR A 289 -0.19 -13.15 8.96
C THR A 289 -0.24 -13.46 7.47
N THR A 290 0.85 -13.97 6.93
CA THR A 290 0.97 -14.39 5.54
C THR A 290 1.67 -15.74 5.52
N SER A 291 1.04 -16.74 4.92
CA SER A 291 1.63 -18.07 4.76
C SER A 291 2.22 -18.26 3.36
N ASP A 292 3.10 -19.23 3.22
CA ASP A 292 3.67 -19.64 1.92
C ASP A 292 2.60 -20.11 0.93
N MET A 293 1.40 -20.44 1.43
CA MET A 293 0.26 -20.82 0.60
C MET A 293 -0.23 -19.68 -0.30
N VAL A 294 0.03 -18.42 0.04
CA VAL A 294 -0.38 -17.26 -0.79
C VAL A 294 0.20 -17.39 -2.20
N GLU A 295 1.51 -17.62 -2.33
CA GLU A 295 2.15 -17.79 -3.65
C GLU A 295 1.61 -19.01 -4.40
N VAL A 296 1.41 -20.13 -3.71
CA VAL A 296 0.92 -21.39 -4.30
C VAL A 296 -0.49 -21.21 -4.85
N VAL A 297 -1.38 -20.60 -4.09
CA VAL A 297 -2.78 -20.38 -4.48
C VAL A 297 -2.87 -19.38 -5.64
N ILE A 298 -2.13 -18.27 -5.58
CA ILE A 298 -2.12 -17.29 -6.67
C ILE A 298 -1.64 -17.92 -7.97
N ARG A 299 -0.51 -18.63 -7.97
CA ARG A 299 0.02 -19.32 -9.15
C ARG A 299 -1.02 -20.25 -9.79
N ARG A 300 -1.72 -21.03 -9.00
CA ARG A 300 -2.74 -21.98 -9.48
C ARG A 300 -3.89 -21.31 -10.23
N HIS A 301 -4.22 -20.05 -9.87
CA HIS A 301 -5.44 -19.40 -10.35
C HIS A 301 -5.19 -18.20 -11.28
N VAL A 302 -3.98 -17.64 -11.31
CA VAL A 302 -3.72 -16.35 -11.98
C VAL A 302 -3.90 -16.44 -13.50
N TYR A 303 -3.48 -17.53 -14.14
CA TYR A 303 -3.62 -17.70 -15.59
C TYR A 303 -5.10 -17.67 -16.00
N ALA A 304 -5.91 -18.55 -15.44
CA ALA A 304 -7.34 -18.60 -15.75
C ALA A 304 -8.07 -17.31 -15.36
N PHE A 305 -7.59 -16.59 -14.35
CA PHE A 305 -8.14 -15.29 -13.95
C PHE A 305 -7.84 -14.20 -14.99
N VAL A 306 -6.62 -14.14 -15.51
CA VAL A 306 -6.21 -13.17 -16.55
C VAL A 306 -6.91 -13.44 -17.87
N ASP A 307 -7.03 -14.70 -18.26
CA ASP A 307 -7.74 -15.11 -19.47
C ASP A 307 -9.23 -14.72 -19.40
N ASP A 308 -9.92 -15.03 -18.29
CA ASP A 308 -11.32 -14.60 -18.05
C ASP A 308 -11.46 -13.07 -18.05
N LEU A 309 -10.51 -12.36 -17.44
CA LEU A 309 -10.53 -10.90 -17.35
C LEU A 309 -10.42 -10.25 -18.74
N LEU A 310 -9.49 -10.69 -19.57
CA LEU A 310 -9.30 -10.21 -20.95
C LEU A 310 -10.45 -10.65 -21.87
N GLY A 311 -10.97 -11.86 -21.66
CA GLY A 311 -12.13 -12.38 -22.38
C GLY A 311 -13.38 -11.51 -22.25
N ARG A 312 -13.54 -10.76 -21.15
CA ARG A 312 -14.66 -9.81 -20.95
C ARG A 312 -14.69 -8.67 -21.95
N ILE A 313 -13.57 -8.37 -22.57
CA ILE A 313 -13.44 -7.35 -23.63
C ILE A 313 -13.09 -7.98 -24.99
N GLY A 314 -13.28 -9.30 -25.11
CA GLY A 314 -13.07 -10.03 -26.37
C GLY A 314 -11.61 -10.19 -26.79
N ILE A 315 -10.68 -10.17 -25.83
CA ILE A 315 -9.24 -10.31 -26.06
C ILE A 315 -8.79 -11.71 -25.66
N ASP A 316 -8.12 -12.41 -26.56
CA ASP A 316 -7.39 -13.64 -26.31
C ASP A 316 -6.05 -13.32 -25.64
N PHE A 317 -5.77 -13.92 -24.48
CA PHE A 317 -4.58 -13.61 -23.70
C PHE A 317 -3.30 -13.96 -24.43
N GLU A 318 -3.19 -15.17 -25.00
CA GLU A 318 -1.96 -15.63 -25.65
C GLU A 318 -1.59 -14.79 -26.88
N GLN A 319 -2.59 -14.34 -27.63
CA GLN A 319 -2.38 -13.49 -28.80
C GLN A 319 -1.99 -12.06 -28.40
N ALA A 320 -2.60 -11.53 -27.35
CA ALA A 320 -2.37 -10.16 -26.91
C ALA A 320 -1.12 -9.98 -26.02
N LYS A 321 -0.69 -11.06 -25.35
CA LYS A 321 0.39 -11.05 -24.34
C LYS A 321 1.63 -10.25 -24.73
N PRO A 322 2.18 -10.34 -25.96
CA PRO A 322 3.39 -9.59 -26.30
C PRO A 322 3.25 -8.06 -26.25
N GLY A 323 2.02 -7.54 -26.36
CA GLY A 323 1.73 -6.09 -26.33
C GLY A 323 1.17 -5.60 -25.01
N LEU A 324 1.05 -6.45 -23.98
CA LEU A 324 0.50 -6.09 -22.68
C LEU A 324 1.60 -5.61 -21.72
N VAL A 325 1.24 -4.65 -20.87
CA VAL A 325 2.02 -4.26 -19.68
C VAL A 325 1.26 -4.74 -18.44
N PHE A 326 1.99 -5.16 -17.42
CA PHE A 326 1.40 -5.69 -16.20
C PHE A 326 1.71 -4.82 -14.98
N ALA A 327 0.66 -4.32 -14.34
CA ALA A 327 0.71 -3.66 -13.03
C ALA A 327 0.43 -4.69 -11.93
N ILE A 328 1.45 -5.43 -11.50
CA ILE A 328 1.29 -6.46 -10.47
C ILE A 328 1.60 -5.87 -9.11
N HIS A 329 0.71 -6.11 -8.12
CA HIS A 329 0.97 -5.74 -6.73
C HIS A 329 2.18 -6.49 -6.17
N PRO A 330 3.26 -5.77 -5.76
CA PRO A 330 4.47 -6.39 -5.26
C PRO A 330 4.32 -6.73 -3.75
N GLY A 331 3.48 -7.70 -3.43
CA GLY A 331 3.18 -8.08 -2.05
C GLY A 331 4.31 -8.77 -1.30
N GLY A 332 5.39 -9.14 -2.00
CA GLY A 332 6.60 -9.73 -1.46
C GLY A 332 7.70 -9.75 -2.53
N PRO A 333 8.94 -10.12 -2.15
CA PRO A 333 10.09 -10.11 -3.07
C PRO A 333 9.89 -10.98 -4.30
N THR A 334 9.24 -12.13 -4.15
CA THR A 334 9.13 -13.18 -5.16
C THR A 334 7.81 -13.20 -5.92
N ILE A 335 6.77 -12.53 -5.42
CA ILE A 335 5.41 -12.68 -5.98
C ILE A 335 5.30 -12.20 -7.44
N ILE A 336 5.97 -11.09 -7.80
CA ILE A 336 5.98 -10.63 -9.19
C ILE A 336 6.64 -11.68 -10.09
N GLU A 337 7.78 -12.23 -9.66
CA GLU A 337 8.52 -13.25 -10.40
C GLU A 337 7.67 -14.51 -10.58
N ARG A 338 6.97 -14.96 -9.52
CA ARG A 338 6.08 -16.15 -9.60
C ARG A 338 4.92 -15.95 -10.56
N ILE A 339 4.31 -14.75 -10.58
CA ILE A 339 3.25 -14.43 -11.52
C ILE A 339 3.82 -14.29 -12.94
N GLN A 340 4.99 -13.67 -13.07
CA GLN A 340 5.72 -13.53 -14.33
C GLN A 340 6.02 -14.88 -14.96
N ASP A 341 6.58 -15.82 -14.19
CA ASP A 341 6.87 -17.20 -14.62
C ASP A 341 5.60 -17.94 -15.05
N GLU A 342 4.52 -17.86 -14.25
CA GLU A 342 3.28 -18.56 -14.50
C GLU A 342 2.57 -18.07 -15.78
N LEU A 343 2.63 -16.76 -16.04
CA LEU A 343 2.02 -16.16 -17.22
C LEU A 343 2.97 -16.10 -18.43
N GLY A 344 4.25 -16.46 -18.26
CA GLY A 344 5.27 -16.39 -19.31
C GLY A 344 5.53 -14.96 -19.79
N LEU A 345 5.69 -14.01 -18.85
CA LEU A 345 5.89 -12.59 -19.15
C LEU A 345 7.38 -12.23 -19.25
N LEU A 346 7.68 -11.22 -20.03
CA LEU A 346 9.02 -10.65 -20.12
C LEU A 346 9.28 -9.65 -18.97
N ASP A 347 10.55 -9.35 -18.69
CA ASP A 347 10.94 -8.46 -17.60
C ASP A 347 10.43 -7.02 -17.78
N ASP A 348 10.42 -6.52 -19.00
CA ASP A 348 9.93 -5.18 -19.33
C ASP A 348 8.43 -5.02 -19.10
N GLN A 349 7.65 -6.09 -19.27
CA GLN A 349 6.20 -6.08 -19.02
C GLN A 349 5.84 -5.88 -17.54
N VAL A 350 6.72 -6.22 -16.61
CA VAL A 350 6.50 -6.13 -15.14
C VAL A 350 7.43 -5.10 -14.46
N ALA A 351 8.25 -4.40 -15.24
CA ALA A 351 9.33 -3.55 -14.73
C ALA A 351 8.85 -2.47 -13.76
N VAL A 352 7.71 -1.83 -14.03
CA VAL A 352 7.18 -0.73 -13.21
C VAL A 352 6.81 -1.22 -11.79
N GLY A 353 6.20 -2.40 -11.68
CA GLY A 353 5.89 -2.99 -10.36
C GLY A 353 7.15 -3.29 -9.54
N LYS A 354 8.18 -3.87 -10.18
CA LYS A 354 9.50 -4.11 -9.56
C LYS A 354 10.16 -2.80 -9.11
N ALA A 355 10.09 -1.75 -9.94
CA ALA A 355 10.64 -0.44 -9.63
C ALA A 355 9.94 0.22 -8.43
N VAL A 356 8.61 0.14 -8.33
CA VAL A 356 7.85 0.66 -7.18
C VAL A 356 8.22 -0.07 -5.90
N LEU A 357 8.34 -1.39 -5.90
CA LEU A 357 8.82 -2.14 -4.74
C LEU A 357 10.22 -1.69 -4.31
N ARG A 358 11.13 -1.54 -5.27
CA ARG A 358 12.51 -1.12 -5.02
C ARG A 358 12.58 0.24 -4.33
N GLU A 359 11.77 1.19 -4.77
CA GLU A 359 11.86 2.59 -4.34
C GLU A 359 10.96 2.94 -3.15
N ASN A 360 9.91 2.15 -2.90
CA ASN A 360 8.91 2.49 -1.89
C ASN A 360 8.62 1.36 -0.90
N GLY A 361 8.98 0.11 -1.19
CA GLY A 361 8.52 -1.05 -0.42
C GLY A 361 7.05 -1.40 -0.71
N ASN A 362 6.47 -2.25 0.12
CA ASN A 362 5.04 -2.60 0.05
C ASN A 362 4.22 -1.65 0.93
N MET A 363 3.42 -0.82 0.30
CA MET A 363 2.54 0.18 0.93
C MET A 363 1.08 -0.31 1.04
N SER A 364 0.86 -1.63 1.12
CA SER A 364 -0.48 -2.24 1.16
C SER A 364 -1.39 -1.70 0.04
N SER A 365 -2.59 -1.22 0.34
CA SER A 365 -3.57 -0.72 -0.63
C SER A 365 -3.06 0.44 -1.51
N ALA A 366 -2.11 1.23 -1.01
CA ALA A 366 -1.53 2.36 -1.76
C ALA A 366 -0.53 1.92 -2.84
N THR A 367 -0.04 0.68 -2.83
CA THR A 367 1.01 0.24 -3.76
C THR A 367 0.56 0.23 -5.21
N ILE A 368 -0.60 -0.36 -5.50
CA ILE A 368 -1.13 -0.43 -6.88
C ILE A 368 -1.34 0.97 -7.49
N PRO A 369 -1.92 1.96 -6.82
CA PRO A 369 -1.99 3.32 -7.36
C PRO A 369 -0.62 3.93 -7.69
N HIS A 370 0.43 3.63 -6.91
CA HIS A 370 1.79 4.06 -7.26
C HIS A 370 2.34 3.35 -8.50
N VAL A 371 2.01 2.06 -8.70
CA VAL A 371 2.38 1.34 -9.94
C VAL A 371 1.64 1.92 -11.13
N LEU A 372 0.33 2.20 -11.01
CA LEU A 372 -0.46 2.82 -12.06
C LEU A 372 0.06 4.21 -12.43
N LYS A 373 0.43 5.02 -11.42
CA LYS A 373 1.12 6.29 -11.65
C LYS A 373 2.41 6.10 -12.45
N GLY A 374 3.25 5.15 -12.06
CA GLY A 374 4.48 4.84 -12.77
C GLY A 374 4.23 4.48 -14.24
N ILE A 375 3.15 3.76 -14.54
CA ILE A 375 2.76 3.43 -15.92
C ILE A 375 2.28 4.67 -16.70
N VAL A 376 1.51 5.54 -16.04
CA VAL A 376 1.08 6.81 -16.67
C VAL A 376 2.27 7.68 -17.02
N ASP A 377 3.24 7.78 -16.11
CA ASP A 377 4.41 8.64 -16.25
C ASP A 377 5.51 8.05 -17.16
N GLU A 378 5.49 6.73 -17.44
CA GLU A 378 6.55 6.05 -18.21
C GLU A 378 6.45 6.39 -19.71
N PRO A 379 7.40 7.16 -20.26
CA PRO A 379 7.36 7.57 -21.67
C PRO A 379 7.48 6.39 -22.64
N GLY A 380 8.13 5.30 -22.23
CA GLY A 380 8.29 4.07 -23.03
C GLY A 380 6.99 3.30 -23.22
N ILE A 381 5.95 3.59 -22.43
CA ILE A 381 4.61 2.99 -22.58
C ILE A 381 3.74 3.98 -23.36
N ALA A 382 3.46 3.66 -24.62
CA ALA A 382 2.71 4.55 -25.51
C ALA A 382 1.21 4.63 -25.16
N PRO A 383 0.51 5.74 -25.48
CA PRO A 383 -0.96 5.76 -25.48
C PRO A 383 -1.55 4.64 -26.35
N GLY A 384 -2.66 4.06 -25.93
CA GLY A 384 -3.26 2.87 -26.54
C GLY A 384 -2.72 1.54 -25.99
N THR A 385 -1.62 1.56 -25.22
CA THR A 385 -1.10 0.34 -24.58
C THR A 385 -2.10 -0.19 -23.55
N ARG A 386 -2.40 -1.49 -23.61
CA ARG A 386 -3.23 -2.17 -22.62
C ARG A 386 -2.42 -2.62 -21.42
N VAL A 387 -2.99 -2.39 -20.25
CA VAL A 387 -2.39 -2.70 -18.96
C VAL A 387 -3.29 -3.70 -18.23
N VAL A 388 -2.74 -4.84 -17.85
CA VAL A 388 -3.39 -5.79 -16.94
C VAL A 388 -2.92 -5.49 -15.53
N CYS A 389 -3.82 -5.01 -14.68
CA CYS A 389 -3.53 -4.72 -13.29
C CYS A 389 -3.99 -5.90 -12.42
N LEU A 390 -3.09 -6.42 -11.58
CA LEU A 390 -3.35 -7.56 -10.70
C LEU A 390 -2.96 -7.24 -9.25
N GLY A 391 -3.83 -7.63 -8.33
CA GLY A 391 -3.53 -7.55 -6.91
C GLY A 391 -4.31 -8.58 -6.11
N TYR A 392 -3.94 -8.77 -4.87
CA TYR A 392 -4.55 -9.75 -3.99
C TYR A 392 -4.56 -9.23 -2.54
N GLY A 393 -5.40 -9.81 -1.73
CA GLY A 393 -5.53 -9.49 -0.32
C GLY A 393 -6.14 -10.63 0.47
N PRO A 394 -6.45 -10.41 1.76
CA PRO A 394 -7.08 -11.41 2.61
C PRO A 394 -8.30 -12.06 1.97
N GLY A 395 -8.46 -13.37 2.23
CA GLY A 395 -9.60 -14.11 1.75
C GLY A 395 -9.35 -15.41 0.98
N LEU A 396 -8.23 -15.70 0.23
CA LEU A 396 -7.53 -14.77 -0.63
C LEU A 396 -8.47 -14.20 -1.69
N THR A 397 -8.47 -12.91 -1.83
CA THR A 397 -9.18 -12.25 -2.93
C THR A 397 -8.17 -11.86 -4.01
N LEU A 398 -8.40 -12.30 -5.25
CA LEU A 398 -7.64 -11.87 -6.42
C LEU A 398 -8.46 -10.81 -7.17
N GLY A 399 -7.90 -9.63 -7.35
CA GLY A 399 -8.49 -8.51 -8.08
C GLY A 399 -7.72 -8.21 -9.36
N GLY A 400 -8.45 -7.80 -10.40
CA GLY A 400 -7.86 -7.43 -11.68
C GLY A 400 -8.62 -6.35 -12.41
N LEU A 401 -7.87 -5.53 -13.17
CA LEU A 401 -8.39 -4.52 -14.09
C LEU A 401 -7.73 -4.71 -15.45
N VAL A 402 -8.47 -4.48 -16.53
CA VAL A 402 -7.89 -4.16 -17.82
C VAL A 402 -8.03 -2.68 -18.06
N LEU A 403 -6.90 -2.04 -18.28
CA LEU A 403 -6.79 -0.59 -18.47
C LEU A 403 -6.18 -0.29 -19.84
N GLU A 404 -6.39 0.92 -20.34
CA GLU A 404 -5.75 1.45 -21.54
C GLU A 404 -5.14 2.81 -21.22
N LYS A 405 -3.85 2.98 -21.50
CA LYS A 405 -3.16 4.27 -21.33
C LYS A 405 -3.68 5.28 -22.37
N ILE A 406 -4.02 6.50 -21.93
CA ILE A 406 -4.52 7.57 -22.79
C ILE A 406 -3.64 8.82 -22.68
#